data_e6de026176315a0d3ce6fc0bb963dcff
#
_entry.id   e6de026176315a0d3ce6fc0bb963dcff
#
_cell.length_a   1.000
_cell.length_b   1.000
_cell.length_c   1.000
_cell.angle_alpha   90.00
_cell.angle_beta   90.00
_cell.angle_gamma   90.00
#
_symmetry.space_group_name_H-M   'P 1'
#
loop_
_entity.id
_entity.type
_entity.pdbx_description
1 polymer ?
#
loop_
_entity_poly.entity_id
_entity_poly.type
_entity_poly.pdbx_seq_one_letter_code
_entity_poly.pdbx_strand_id
1 'polypeptide(L)'
;MDKDFKSIEKYAEEHNIPIMEKTGIKFLTKYIEENNVKSILEIGSAIGYSAIKMALVNENIKITTIEKDNVRYMEALKNIKDFGLEKRITLIYGDALLLNIEDKYDLIFIDAAKGQYINFFEKYSKNLNKKGVIISDNIDFHGLVNKEERIESKNLRQLVDKIRRYIDFLKENASFETTF
;
A
#
# COMPACT_ATOMS: atom_id res chain seq x y z
N MET A 1 -4.89 27.09 5.08
CA MET A 1 -3.80 26.98 4.08
C MET A 1 -4.05 25.65 3.37
N ASP A 2 -4.60 25.72 2.15
CA ASP A 2 -4.88 24.50 1.38
C ASP A 2 -3.54 23.83 1.08
N LYS A 3 -3.24 22.72 1.77
CA LYS A 3 -2.07 21.93 1.44
C LYS A 3 -2.31 21.24 0.10
N ASP A 4 -1.43 21.58 -0.81
CA ASP A 4 -1.35 20.99 -2.14
C ASP A 4 -0.53 19.69 -2.04
N PHE A 5 -0.92 18.64 -2.77
CA PHE A 5 -0.13 17.42 -2.92
C PHE A 5 1.30 17.67 -3.37
N LYS A 6 1.55 18.78 -4.07
CA LYS A 6 2.90 19.21 -4.45
C LYS A 6 3.82 19.37 -3.25
N SER A 7 3.32 19.82 -2.10
CA SER A 7 4.13 19.93 -0.89
C SER A 7 4.54 18.57 -0.33
N ILE A 8 3.66 17.58 -0.40
CA ILE A 8 3.97 16.18 -0.01
C ILE A 8 4.95 15.56 -1.01
N GLU A 9 4.70 15.73 -2.32
CA GLU A 9 5.57 15.21 -3.39
C GLU A 9 6.98 15.81 -3.28
N LYS A 10 7.09 17.12 -3.04
CA LYS A 10 8.37 17.81 -2.84
C LYS A 10 9.11 17.31 -1.60
N TYR A 11 8.41 17.16 -0.47
CA TYR A 11 8.99 16.60 0.74
C TYR A 11 9.52 15.19 0.52
N ALA A 12 8.75 14.34 -0.18
CA ALA A 12 9.16 12.98 -0.53
C ALA A 12 10.45 12.97 -1.37
N GLU A 13 10.55 13.85 -2.36
CA GLU A 13 11.74 13.99 -3.21
C GLU A 13 12.96 14.45 -2.40
N GLU A 14 12.82 15.53 -1.61
CA GLU A 14 13.89 16.10 -0.80
C GLU A 14 14.45 15.11 0.25
N HIS A 15 13.62 14.19 0.74
CA HIS A 15 13.98 13.20 1.77
C HIS A 15 14.17 11.79 1.23
N ASN A 16 14.13 11.61 -0.10
CA ASN A 16 14.22 10.29 -0.76
C ASN A 16 13.22 9.27 -0.20
N ILE A 17 12.00 9.71 0.09
CA ILE A 17 10.92 8.83 0.56
C ILE A 17 10.16 8.31 -0.67
N PRO A 18 10.10 6.98 -0.89
CA PRO A 18 9.30 6.45 -1.98
C PRO A 18 7.82 6.70 -1.69
N ILE A 19 7.14 7.34 -2.63
CA ILE A 19 5.69 7.46 -2.67
C ILE A 19 5.17 6.80 -3.95
N MET A 20 3.92 6.40 -3.94
CA MET A 20 3.29 5.73 -5.07
C MET A 20 3.36 6.59 -6.34
N GLU A 21 3.68 5.97 -7.47
CA GLU A 21 3.73 6.64 -8.77
C GLU A 21 2.34 7.13 -9.22
N LYS A 22 2.31 8.20 -10.03
CA LYS A 22 1.05 8.83 -10.49
C LYS A 22 0.14 7.88 -11.26
N THR A 23 0.72 6.96 -12.02
CA THR A 23 -0.02 5.93 -12.77
C THR A 23 -0.68 4.93 -11.84
N GLY A 24 0.05 4.46 -10.83
CA GLY A 24 -0.47 3.53 -9.82
C GLY A 24 -1.57 4.16 -8.98
N ILE A 25 -1.35 5.39 -8.50
CA ILE A 25 -2.38 6.09 -7.70
C ILE A 25 -3.65 6.37 -8.52
N LYS A 26 -3.52 6.68 -9.81
CA LYS A 26 -4.67 6.86 -10.71
C LYS A 26 -5.45 5.56 -10.89
N PHE A 27 -4.77 4.44 -11.06
CA PHE A 27 -5.41 3.12 -11.12
C PHE A 27 -6.15 2.82 -9.81
N LEU A 28 -5.48 2.98 -8.66
CA LEU A 28 -6.03 2.67 -7.35
C LEU A 28 -7.27 3.51 -7.02
N THR A 29 -7.21 4.82 -7.25
CA THR A 29 -8.35 5.72 -7.00
C THR A 29 -9.53 5.43 -7.93
N LYS A 30 -9.26 5.13 -9.21
CA LYS A 30 -10.29 4.72 -10.17
C LYS A 30 -10.95 3.40 -9.73
N TYR A 31 -10.16 2.40 -9.32
CA TYR A 31 -10.68 1.13 -8.82
C TYR A 31 -11.60 1.33 -7.62
N ILE A 32 -11.19 2.16 -6.65
CA ILE A 32 -11.97 2.49 -5.45
C ILE A 32 -13.33 3.11 -5.84
N GLU A 33 -13.33 4.05 -6.78
CA GLU A 33 -14.55 4.73 -7.26
C GLU A 33 -15.49 3.76 -7.97
N GLU A 34 -14.98 3.02 -8.96
CA GLU A 34 -15.77 2.11 -9.81
C GLU A 34 -16.37 0.93 -9.02
N ASN A 35 -15.70 0.48 -7.95
CA ASN A 35 -16.16 -0.65 -7.13
C ASN A 35 -16.82 -0.22 -5.81
N ASN A 36 -17.07 1.10 -5.63
CA ASN A 36 -17.72 1.64 -4.44
C ASN A 36 -17.11 1.17 -3.11
N VAL A 37 -15.77 1.12 -3.06
CA VAL A 37 -14.99 0.73 -1.90
C VAL A 37 -15.21 1.74 -0.77
N LYS A 38 -15.47 1.27 0.46
CA LYS A 38 -15.77 2.13 1.62
C LYS A 38 -14.79 1.94 2.77
N SER A 39 -14.20 0.76 2.89
CA SER A 39 -13.26 0.43 3.96
C SER A 39 -11.95 -0.12 3.39
N ILE A 40 -10.82 0.49 3.79
CA ILE A 40 -9.51 0.18 3.25
C ILE A 40 -8.52 -0.09 4.40
N LEU A 41 -7.76 -1.18 4.28
CA LEU A 41 -6.56 -1.40 5.06
C LEU A 41 -5.34 -1.19 4.17
N GLU A 42 -4.46 -0.29 4.54
CA GLU A 42 -3.20 -0.04 3.86
C GLU A 42 -2.02 -0.51 4.70
N ILE A 43 -1.14 -1.30 4.11
CA ILE A 43 0.10 -1.78 4.72
C ILE A 43 1.27 -1.00 4.13
N GLY A 44 1.80 -0.05 4.90
CA GLY A 44 2.85 0.87 4.48
C GLY A 44 2.28 2.22 4.03
N SER A 45 2.10 3.16 4.97
CA SER A 45 1.59 4.49 4.63
C SER A 45 2.68 5.45 4.15
N ALA A 46 3.94 5.15 4.41
CA ALA A 46 5.02 6.11 4.27
C ALA A 46 4.62 7.46 4.91
N ILE A 47 4.54 8.54 4.14
CA ILE A 47 4.13 9.86 4.62
C ILE A 47 2.63 10.15 4.41
N GLY A 48 1.81 9.12 4.17
CA GLY A 48 0.35 9.22 4.07
C GLY A 48 -0.18 9.64 2.70
N TYR A 49 0.66 9.69 1.66
CA TYR A 49 0.27 10.16 0.33
C TYR A 49 -0.86 9.35 -0.29
N SER A 50 -0.71 8.04 -0.37
CA SER A 50 -1.71 7.10 -0.90
C SER A 50 -2.98 7.09 -0.06
N ALA A 51 -2.88 7.02 1.27
CA ALA A 51 -4.02 7.06 2.18
C ALA A 51 -4.88 8.32 1.98
N ILE A 52 -4.25 9.49 1.86
CA ILE A 52 -4.94 10.76 1.62
C ILE A 52 -5.61 10.74 0.25
N LYS A 53 -4.93 10.29 -0.80
CA LYS A 53 -5.50 10.16 -2.16
C LYS A 53 -6.70 9.23 -2.19
N MET A 54 -6.62 8.07 -1.55
CA MET A 54 -7.74 7.13 -1.45
C MET A 54 -8.92 7.71 -0.67
N ALA A 55 -8.67 8.37 0.46
CA ALA A 55 -9.73 8.98 1.26
C ALA A 55 -10.49 10.10 0.53
N LEU A 56 -9.83 10.83 -0.37
CA LEU A 56 -10.42 11.92 -1.11
C LEU A 56 -11.29 11.48 -2.31
N VAL A 57 -11.27 10.19 -2.68
CA VAL A 57 -12.14 9.65 -3.74
C VAL A 57 -13.62 9.81 -3.37
N ASN A 58 -13.97 9.56 -2.09
CA ASN A 58 -15.34 9.69 -1.61
C ASN A 58 -15.34 10.00 -0.11
N GLU A 59 -16.29 10.80 0.37
CA GLU A 59 -16.38 11.21 1.78
C GLU A 59 -16.69 10.07 2.75
N ASN A 60 -17.29 8.98 2.27
CA ASN A 60 -17.67 7.82 3.08
C ASN A 60 -16.54 6.80 3.28
N ILE A 61 -15.38 7.00 2.64
CA ILE A 61 -14.25 6.08 2.77
C ILE A 61 -13.60 6.23 4.14
N LYS A 62 -13.38 5.08 4.80
CA LYS A 62 -12.59 4.95 6.03
C LYS A 62 -11.35 4.12 5.73
N ILE A 63 -10.21 4.57 6.24
CA ILE A 63 -8.91 3.94 6.00
C ILE A 63 -8.25 3.65 7.33
N THR A 64 -7.76 2.44 7.48
CA THR A 64 -6.74 2.09 8.48
C THR A 64 -5.43 1.93 7.74
N THR A 65 -4.40 2.65 8.14
CA THR A 65 -3.07 2.56 7.52
C THR A 65 -1.98 2.37 8.57
N ILE A 66 -0.95 1.61 8.24
CA ILE A 66 0.09 1.18 9.17
C ILE A 66 1.46 1.64 8.68
N GLU A 67 2.24 2.28 9.55
CA GLU A 67 3.63 2.66 9.29
C GLU A 67 4.52 2.29 10.48
N LYS A 68 5.66 1.66 10.19
CA LYS A 68 6.62 1.24 11.22
C LYS A 68 7.78 2.20 11.42
N ASP A 69 8.08 3.02 10.44
CA ASP A 69 9.11 4.04 10.53
C ASP A 69 8.56 5.26 11.26
N ASN A 70 9.19 5.62 12.38
CA ASN A 70 8.69 6.71 13.23
C ASN A 70 8.71 8.08 12.52
N VAL A 71 9.72 8.34 11.69
CA VAL A 71 9.84 9.64 11.00
C VAL A 71 8.74 9.78 9.96
N ARG A 72 8.51 8.71 9.17
CA ARG A 72 7.45 8.66 8.16
C ARG A 72 6.07 8.73 8.82
N TYR A 73 5.88 8.00 9.92
CA TYR A 73 4.63 8.04 10.70
C TYR A 73 4.31 9.46 11.17
N MET A 74 5.27 10.19 11.74
CA MET A 74 5.06 11.57 12.20
C MET A 74 4.73 12.52 11.06
N GLU A 75 5.37 12.38 9.90
CA GLU A 75 5.05 13.19 8.72
C GLU A 75 3.67 12.79 8.14
N ALA A 76 3.32 11.50 8.13
CA ALA A 76 1.99 11.05 7.73
C ALA A 76 0.89 11.64 8.62
N LEU A 77 1.09 11.62 9.94
CA LEU A 77 0.16 12.19 10.92
C LEU A 77 -0.09 13.67 10.64
N LYS A 78 0.98 14.43 10.41
CA LYS A 78 0.91 15.84 10.04
C LYS A 78 0.16 16.05 8.72
N ASN A 79 0.49 15.29 7.69
CA ASN A 79 -0.16 15.39 6.39
C ASN A 79 -1.67 15.08 6.47
N ILE A 80 -2.06 14.00 7.16
CA ILE A 80 -3.46 13.62 7.38
C ILE A 80 -4.22 14.75 8.07
N LYS A 81 -3.63 15.35 9.10
CA LYS A 81 -4.21 16.50 9.83
C LYS A 81 -4.36 17.73 8.93
N ASP A 82 -3.34 18.02 8.12
CA ASP A 82 -3.35 19.20 7.25
C ASP A 82 -4.42 19.10 6.14
N PHE A 83 -4.83 17.87 5.77
CA PHE A 83 -5.95 17.62 4.87
C PHE A 83 -7.30 17.48 5.60
N GLY A 84 -7.35 17.57 6.93
CA GLY A 84 -8.57 17.45 7.72
C GLY A 84 -9.18 16.05 7.70
N LEU A 85 -8.34 15.00 7.57
CA LEU A 85 -8.78 13.62 7.36
C LEU A 85 -8.67 12.73 8.59
N GLU A 86 -8.37 13.28 9.79
CA GLU A 86 -8.16 12.52 11.04
C GLU A 86 -9.38 11.70 11.47
N LYS A 87 -10.57 12.10 11.04
CA LYS A 87 -11.81 11.35 11.32
C LYS A 87 -12.06 10.20 10.34
N ARG A 88 -11.29 10.14 9.25
CA ARG A 88 -11.46 9.16 8.17
C ARG A 88 -10.27 8.25 7.98
N ILE A 89 -9.08 8.68 8.40
CA ILE A 89 -7.84 7.90 8.32
C ILE A 89 -7.35 7.62 9.73
N THR A 90 -7.34 6.35 10.11
CA THR A 90 -6.71 5.85 11.34
C THR A 90 -5.29 5.41 11.00
N LEU A 91 -4.30 6.18 11.45
CA LEU A 91 -2.89 5.85 11.27
C LEU A 91 -2.37 5.13 12.51
N ILE A 92 -1.79 3.93 12.29
CA ILE A 92 -1.26 3.08 13.36
C ILE A 92 0.27 3.02 13.24
N TYR A 93 0.96 3.37 14.32
CA TYR A 93 2.41 3.17 14.42
C TYR A 93 2.72 1.74 14.83
N GLY A 94 3.48 1.00 14.01
CA GLY A 94 3.91 -0.34 14.34
C GLY A 94 4.28 -1.21 13.14
N ASP A 95 4.83 -2.39 13.44
CA ASP A 95 5.10 -3.39 12.42
C ASP A 95 3.81 -4.16 12.11
N ALA A 96 3.36 -4.09 10.86
CA ALA A 96 2.15 -4.75 10.40
C ALA A 96 2.18 -6.29 10.63
N LEU A 97 3.35 -6.91 10.66
CA LEU A 97 3.45 -8.34 10.97
C LEU A 97 3.16 -8.66 12.45
N LEU A 98 3.32 -7.68 13.34
CA LEU A 98 3.11 -7.88 14.78
C LEU A 98 1.73 -7.39 15.28
N LEU A 99 1.12 -6.44 14.57
CA LEU A 99 -0.17 -5.88 14.93
C LEU A 99 -1.32 -6.88 14.73
N ASN A 100 -2.31 -6.86 15.61
CA ASN A 100 -3.57 -7.59 15.40
C ASN A 100 -4.65 -6.60 14.95
N ILE A 101 -5.19 -6.81 13.75
CA ILE A 101 -6.31 -6.06 13.18
C ILE A 101 -7.49 -7.02 13.10
N GLU A 102 -8.62 -6.62 13.70
CA GLU A 102 -9.82 -7.46 13.75
C GLU A 102 -10.88 -7.02 12.73
N ASP A 103 -10.83 -5.76 12.31
CA ASP A 103 -11.77 -5.20 11.35
C ASP A 103 -11.69 -5.89 9.98
N LYS A 104 -12.77 -5.73 9.22
CA LYS A 104 -12.90 -6.22 7.84
C LYS A 104 -12.90 -5.06 6.86
N TYR A 105 -12.34 -5.30 5.68
CA TYR A 105 -12.12 -4.25 4.66
C TYR A 105 -12.60 -4.72 3.29
N ASP A 106 -13.05 -3.76 2.48
CA ASP A 106 -13.40 -3.99 1.08
C ASP A 106 -12.15 -4.07 0.21
N LEU A 107 -11.10 -3.35 0.61
CA LEU A 107 -9.81 -3.32 -0.05
C LEU A 107 -8.69 -3.44 0.97
N ILE A 108 -7.74 -4.34 0.71
CA ILE A 108 -6.45 -4.38 1.39
C ILE A 108 -5.39 -3.97 0.38
N PHE A 109 -4.69 -2.87 0.65
CA PHE A 109 -3.62 -2.35 -0.19
C PHE A 109 -2.26 -2.64 0.45
N ILE A 110 -1.40 -3.38 -0.26
CA ILE A 110 -0.07 -3.76 0.24
C ILE A 110 0.99 -2.97 -0.55
N ASP A 111 1.55 -1.94 0.08
CA ASP A 111 2.66 -1.13 -0.43
C ASP A 111 3.76 -0.97 0.64
N ALA A 112 4.31 -2.08 1.07
CA ALA A 112 5.32 -2.14 2.12
C ALA A 112 6.60 -2.84 1.62
N ALA A 113 7.37 -3.40 2.55
CA ALA A 113 8.60 -4.13 2.22
C ALA A 113 8.30 -5.35 1.35
N LYS A 114 8.63 -5.29 0.08
CA LYS A 114 8.33 -6.30 -0.96
C LYS A 114 8.75 -7.72 -0.59
N GLY A 115 9.83 -7.84 0.21
CA GLY A 115 10.27 -9.13 0.71
C GLY A 115 9.35 -9.81 1.73
N GLN A 116 8.24 -9.17 2.13
CA GLN A 116 7.26 -9.65 3.12
C GLN A 116 5.85 -9.82 2.54
N TYR A 117 5.66 -9.68 1.24
CA TYR A 117 4.32 -9.67 0.62
C TYR A 117 3.52 -10.94 0.89
N ILE A 118 4.12 -12.12 0.84
CA ILE A 118 3.44 -13.38 1.20
C ILE A 118 2.93 -13.31 2.63
N ASN A 119 3.78 -12.89 3.58
CA ASN A 119 3.41 -12.80 4.99
C ASN A 119 2.28 -11.79 5.23
N PHE A 120 2.28 -10.64 4.55
CA PHE A 120 1.19 -9.69 4.63
C PHE A 120 -0.10 -10.25 4.03
N PHE A 121 -0.01 -10.90 2.87
CA PHE A 121 -1.15 -11.53 2.23
C PHE A 121 -1.79 -12.58 3.13
N GLU A 122 -1.02 -13.55 3.63
CA GLU A 122 -1.50 -14.62 4.51
C GLU A 122 -2.11 -14.07 5.80
N LYS A 123 -1.46 -13.07 6.40
CA LYS A 123 -1.92 -12.46 7.64
C LYS A 123 -3.24 -11.73 7.47
N TYR A 124 -3.38 -10.93 6.42
CA TYR A 124 -4.48 -9.98 6.26
C TYR A 124 -5.59 -10.43 5.31
N SER A 125 -5.41 -11.49 4.53
CA SER A 125 -6.48 -12.03 3.67
C SER A 125 -7.75 -12.38 4.45
N LYS A 126 -7.62 -12.83 5.68
CA LYS A 126 -8.74 -13.07 6.60
C LYS A 126 -9.52 -11.78 6.97
N ASN A 127 -8.94 -10.60 6.78
CA ASN A 127 -9.56 -9.31 7.05
C ASN A 127 -10.34 -8.76 5.85
N LEU A 128 -10.48 -9.49 4.76
CA LEU A 128 -11.35 -9.10 3.66
C LEU A 128 -12.83 -9.30 3.98
N ASN A 129 -13.63 -8.34 3.55
CA ASN A 129 -15.06 -8.50 3.39
C ASN A 129 -15.36 -9.53 2.28
N LYS A 130 -16.58 -10.06 2.26
CA LYS A 130 -17.04 -10.89 1.14
C LYS A 130 -16.98 -10.07 -0.15
N LYS A 131 -16.29 -10.58 -1.17
CA LYS A 131 -15.96 -9.88 -2.43
C LYS A 131 -14.92 -8.73 -2.29
N GLY A 132 -14.25 -8.62 -1.16
CA GLY A 132 -13.13 -7.71 -1.01
C GLY A 132 -11.94 -8.13 -1.86
N VAL A 133 -11.02 -7.20 -2.09
CA VAL A 133 -9.86 -7.40 -2.96
C VAL A 133 -8.56 -7.04 -2.24
N ILE A 134 -7.47 -7.70 -2.63
CA ILE A 134 -6.10 -7.32 -2.25
C ILE A 134 -5.41 -6.75 -3.48
N ILE A 135 -4.88 -5.54 -3.36
CA ILE A 135 -4.03 -4.91 -4.38
C ILE A 135 -2.62 -4.80 -3.81
N SER A 136 -1.64 -5.33 -4.55
CA SER A 136 -0.22 -5.22 -4.20
C SER A 136 0.50 -4.36 -5.22
N ASP A 137 1.21 -3.32 -4.76
CA ASP A 137 1.88 -2.38 -5.65
C ASP A 137 3.25 -2.88 -6.11
N ASN A 138 3.63 -2.48 -7.33
CA ASN A 138 4.98 -2.55 -7.88
C ASN A 138 5.58 -3.98 -7.88
N ILE A 139 4.77 -4.98 -8.24
CA ILE A 139 5.22 -6.39 -8.33
C ILE A 139 6.04 -6.68 -9.59
N ASP A 140 5.97 -5.85 -10.63
CA ASP A 140 6.87 -5.92 -11.79
C ASP A 140 8.29 -5.43 -11.45
N PHE A 141 8.41 -4.59 -10.41
CA PHE A 141 9.65 -4.04 -9.90
C PHE A 141 10.56 -3.47 -11.00
N HIS A 142 10.00 -2.49 -11.75
CA HIS A 142 10.67 -1.81 -12.88
C HIS A 142 11.11 -2.76 -14.00
N GLY A 143 10.34 -3.80 -14.26
CA GLY A 143 10.63 -4.82 -15.27
C GLY A 143 11.72 -5.82 -14.86
N LEU A 144 12.29 -5.72 -13.66
CA LEU A 144 13.37 -6.61 -13.22
C LEU A 144 12.92 -8.04 -12.96
N VAL A 145 11.62 -8.22 -12.63
CA VAL A 145 11.06 -9.56 -12.37
C VAL A 145 11.09 -10.42 -13.64
N ASN A 146 10.88 -9.81 -14.81
CA ASN A 146 10.83 -10.48 -16.11
C ASN A 146 12.18 -10.48 -16.84
N LYS A 147 13.23 -9.84 -16.29
CA LYS A 147 14.55 -9.85 -16.90
C LYS A 147 15.26 -11.20 -16.70
N GLU A 148 15.75 -11.75 -17.79
CA GLU A 148 16.62 -12.94 -17.79
C GLU A 148 18.10 -12.58 -17.51
N GLU A 149 18.46 -11.29 -17.63
CA GLU A 149 19.81 -10.83 -17.40
C GLU A 149 20.25 -11.01 -15.95
N ARG A 150 21.53 -11.35 -15.77
CA ARG A 150 22.11 -11.56 -14.46
C ARG A 150 22.11 -10.27 -13.64
N ILE A 151 21.33 -10.23 -12.56
CA ILE A 151 21.36 -9.14 -11.59
C ILE A 151 22.66 -9.24 -10.78
N GLU A 152 23.56 -8.26 -10.90
CA GLU A 152 24.86 -8.27 -10.24
C GLU A 152 24.75 -8.15 -8.71
N SER A 153 23.91 -7.24 -8.22
CA SER A 153 23.71 -7.03 -6.80
C SER A 153 23.03 -8.22 -6.12
N LYS A 154 23.71 -8.85 -5.15
CA LYS A 154 23.15 -9.96 -4.36
C LYS A 154 21.85 -9.59 -3.65
N ASN A 155 21.79 -8.41 -3.04
CA ASN A 155 20.58 -7.96 -2.32
C ASN A 155 19.41 -7.73 -3.26
N LEU A 156 19.67 -7.12 -4.42
CA LEU A 156 18.65 -6.90 -5.43
C LEU A 156 18.12 -8.23 -5.99
N ARG A 157 19.00 -9.19 -6.26
CA ARG A 157 18.62 -10.53 -6.70
C ARG A 157 17.71 -11.23 -5.68
N GLN A 158 18.10 -11.22 -4.41
CA GLN A 158 17.28 -11.81 -3.34
C GLN A 158 15.90 -11.15 -3.23
N LEU A 159 15.81 -9.84 -3.45
CA LEU A 159 14.53 -9.14 -3.45
C LEU A 159 13.67 -9.55 -4.65
N VAL A 160 14.24 -9.57 -5.85
CA VAL A 160 13.55 -10.01 -7.07
C VAL A 160 13.07 -11.46 -6.92
N ASP A 161 13.90 -12.35 -6.37
CA ASP A 161 13.50 -13.74 -6.12
C ASP A 161 12.33 -13.85 -5.14
N LYS A 162 12.25 -12.98 -4.12
CA LYS A 162 11.10 -12.94 -3.21
C LYS A 162 9.83 -12.45 -3.91
N ILE A 163 9.95 -11.47 -4.81
CA ILE A 163 8.80 -10.99 -5.60
C ILE A 163 8.33 -12.08 -6.57
N ARG A 164 9.23 -12.79 -7.26
CA ARG A 164 8.89 -13.94 -8.11
C ARG A 164 8.12 -15.01 -7.34
N ARG A 165 8.61 -15.38 -6.14
CA ARG A 165 7.90 -16.32 -5.26
C ARG A 165 6.50 -15.84 -4.87
N TYR A 166 6.34 -14.53 -4.66
CA TYR A 166 5.02 -13.95 -4.38
C TYR A 166 4.09 -14.07 -5.60
N ILE A 167 4.59 -13.80 -6.80
CA ILE A 167 3.82 -13.98 -8.04
C ILE A 167 3.39 -15.45 -8.21
N ASP A 168 4.31 -16.41 -7.99
CA ASP A 168 4.01 -17.82 -8.08
C ASP A 168 2.99 -18.23 -7.01
N PHE A 169 3.16 -17.78 -5.76
CA PHE A 169 2.20 -17.95 -4.68
C PHE A 169 0.79 -17.46 -5.06
N LEU A 170 0.68 -16.28 -5.68
CA LEU A 170 -0.61 -15.74 -6.12
C LEU A 170 -1.24 -16.60 -7.24
N LYS A 171 -0.45 -17.07 -8.20
CA LYS A 171 -0.92 -17.92 -9.30
C LYS A 171 -1.44 -19.29 -8.82
N GLU A 172 -0.80 -19.84 -7.79
CA GLU A 172 -1.14 -21.13 -7.21
C GLU A 172 -2.27 -21.07 -6.18
N ASN A 173 -2.64 -19.87 -5.73
CA ASN A 173 -3.62 -19.68 -4.68
C ASN A 173 -5.06 -19.90 -5.20
N ALA A 174 -5.61 -21.08 -4.95
CA ALA A 174 -6.96 -21.45 -5.38
C ALA A 174 -8.09 -20.67 -4.69
N SER A 175 -7.81 -19.92 -3.62
CA SER A 175 -8.82 -19.17 -2.87
C SER A 175 -9.07 -17.76 -3.46
N PHE A 176 -8.21 -17.30 -4.37
CA PHE A 176 -8.27 -15.98 -4.99
C PHE A 176 -8.11 -16.07 -6.51
N GLU A 177 -8.89 -15.30 -7.23
CA GLU A 177 -8.65 -15.01 -8.64
C GLU A 177 -7.66 -13.84 -8.74
N THR A 178 -6.53 -14.04 -9.42
CA THR A 178 -5.47 -13.04 -9.50
C THR A 178 -5.33 -12.49 -10.92
N THR A 179 -5.24 -11.16 -11.03
CA THR A 179 -4.93 -10.42 -12.27
C THR A 179 -3.62 -9.64 -12.08
N PHE A 180 -2.76 -9.66 -13.11
CA PHE A 180 -1.48 -8.94 -13.11
C PHE A 180 -1.49 -7.78 -14.09
#